data_f0db57c71784b37d68dc2b1404006e24
#
_entry.id   f0db57c71784b37d68dc2b1404006e24
#
_cell.length_a   1.000
_cell.length_b   1.000
_cell.length_c   1.000
_cell.angle_alpha   90.00
_cell.angle_beta   90.00
_cell.angle_gamma   90.00
#
_symmetry.space_group_name_H-M   'P 1'
#
loop_
_entity.id
_entity.type
_entity.pdbx_description
1 polymer ?
#
loop_
_entity_poly.entity_id
_entity_poly.type
_entity_poly.pdbx_seq_one_letter_code
_entity_poly.pdbx_strand_id
1 'polypeptide(L)'
;MATINPPAGNASAVQTLRDAVRSNEEIHLARGTWIIDDQIDMAGICGKITADVEAIIRLPQNTKREGFLLRNLSKPLVFEPKKVVSETTFKGQEAPFYIINQGNVTIRGADISGIQYGHAISVRNTKDGDECKFVTIANCKIQARQVDERVNADERTTAIAVNGTLEFETGYSSPNRQYVALHKPPRVVKPISYPIITNNDITGGYYAIELSGVHGGHITYNWMKLNTRGLSMQNSSVSNQVRYNNVIDNISAAIHCAYGAVGNIIEFNNIESTRAEGEGLLQAYVGSTGNIFRGNRVSCNTEGDTRPKYMLYCAVDSGSNVFEANYLNGSAKNALIGVESDWSNTINLAYHRSYRASNDDNNMAGDHMRAVSICRNVFRDGTPYRAILLSSVNGKKLSDIYCYGNVIPSGLTNDFIGKENISQVFNVQGF
;
A
#
# COMPACT_ATOMS: atom_id res chain seq x y z
N MET A 1 15.71 33.71 4.80
CA MET A 1 16.27 32.35 4.64
C MET A 1 17.74 32.36 5.03
N ALA A 2 18.12 31.56 6.00
CA ALA A 2 19.52 31.45 6.44
C ALA A 2 20.22 30.34 5.65
N THR A 3 21.39 30.58 5.08
CA THR A 3 22.21 29.55 4.44
C THR A 3 23.12 28.94 5.49
N ILE A 4 23.02 27.63 5.62
CA ILE A 4 23.77 26.80 6.57
C ILE A 4 24.79 25.96 5.79
N ASN A 5 26.02 25.93 6.27
CA ASN A 5 27.08 25.10 5.68
C ASN A 5 27.22 23.77 6.44
N PRO A 6 27.52 22.66 5.74
CA PRO A 6 27.82 21.43 6.43
C PRO A 6 29.10 21.55 7.27
N PRO A 7 29.21 20.82 8.39
CA PRO A 7 30.45 20.76 9.14
C PRO A 7 31.63 20.25 8.28
N ALA A 8 32.85 20.66 8.62
CA ALA A 8 34.04 20.28 7.88
C ALA A 8 34.30 18.77 7.98
N GLY A 9 34.77 18.18 6.90
CA GLY A 9 35.08 16.74 6.82
C GLY A 9 33.83 15.88 6.96
N ASN A 10 33.94 14.78 7.73
CA ASN A 10 32.83 13.85 8.00
C ASN A 10 32.24 14.07 9.41
N ALA A 11 32.28 15.27 9.93
CA ALA A 11 31.70 15.56 11.23
C ALA A 11 30.17 15.50 11.20
N SER A 12 29.54 15.15 12.33
CA SER A 12 28.09 15.11 12.49
C SER A 12 27.47 16.48 12.27
N ALA A 13 26.43 16.54 11.45
CA ALA A 13 25.64 17.74 11.19
C ALA A 13 24.43 17.91 12.13
N VAL A 14 24.21 16.96 13.03
CA VAL A 14 23.00 16.89 13.87
C VAL A 14 22.81 18.14 14.70
N GLN A 15 23.83 18.59 15.43
CA GLN A 15 23.71 19.79 16.27
C GLN A 15 23.54 21.06 15.44
N THR A 16 24.29 21.21 14.36
CA THR A 16 24.16 22.33 13.42
C THR A 16 22.74 22.48 12.90
N LEU A 17 22.10 21.36 12.50
CA LEU A 17 20.74 21.38 12.00
C LEU A 17 19.71 21.60 13.11
N ARG A 18 19.90 21.02 14.30
CA ARG A 18 19.04 21.28 15.47
C ARG A 18 18.99 22.78 15.82
N ASP A 19 20.14 23.42 15.85
CA ASP A 19 20.23 24.85 16.16
C ASP A 19 19.62 25.71 15.04
N ALA A 20 19.87 25.35 13.78
CA ALA A 20 19.34 26.04 12.64
C ALA A 20 17.80 26.03 12.61
N VAL A 21 17.15 24.85 12.80
CA VAL A 21 15.68 24.72 12.76
C VAL A 21 14.97 25.42 13.91
N ARG A 22 15.65 25.57 15.05
CA ARG A 22 15.12 26.29 16.21
C ARG A 22 15.21 27.80 16.09
N SER A 23 16.21 28.30 15.35
CA SER A 23 16.57 29.71 15.31
C SER A 23 16.12 30.43 14.04
N ASN A 24 15.73 29.71 13.00
CA ASN A 24 15.42 30.27 11.70
C ASN A 24 14.08 29.78 11.16
N GLU A 25 13.29 30.70 10.61
CA GLU A 25 12.02 30.37 9.94
C GLU A 25 12.21 29.64 8.62
N GLU A 26 13.27 29.92 7.91
CA GLU A 26 13.64 29.27 6.65
C GLU A 26 15.15 29.04 6.62
N ILE A 27 15.54 27.84 6.22
CA ILE A 27 16.93 27.45 6.05
C ILE A 27 17.21 26.91 4.67
N HIS A 28 18.44 27.11 4.21
CA HIS A 28 18.97 26.55 2.97
C HIS A 28 20.24 25.78 3.27
N LEU A 29 20.26 24.49 2.95
CA LEU A 29 21.42 23.63 3.11
C LEU A 29 22.36 23.81 1.93
N ALA A 30 23.55 24.38 2.20
CA ALA A 30 24.57 24.58 1.18
C ALA A 30 25.12 23.22 0.67
N ARG A 31 25.77 23.27 -0.48
CA ARG A 31 26.46 22.10 -1.07
C ARG A 31 27.39 21.40 -0.11
N GLY A 32 27.48 20.09 -0.22
CA GLY A 32 28.38 19.26 0.59
C GLY A 32 27.64 18.11 1.26
N THR A 33 28.36 17.36 2.09
CA THR A 33 27.83 16.18 2.76
C THR A 33 27.36 16.51 4.18
N TRP A 34 26.12 16.18 4.47
CA TRP A 34 25.46 16.40 5.75
C TRP A 34 25.32 15.03 6.45
N ILE A 35 26.21 14.73 7.40
CA ILE A 35 26.20 13.46 8.13
C ILE A 35 25.17 13.51 9.24
N ILE A 36 24.16 12.65 9.18
CA ILE A 36 23.08 12.51 10.16
C ILE A 36 23.28 11.15 10.86
N ASP A 37 24.08 11.13 11.88
CA ASP A 37 24.45 9.95 12.67
C ASP A 37 23.57 9.74 13.92
N ASP A 38 22.72 10.68 14.24
CA ASP A 38 21.69 10.60 15.26
C ASP A 38 20.42 11.35 14.81
N GLN A 39 19.31 11.12 15.50
CA GLN A 39 18.03 11.73 15.21
C GLN A 39 18.03 13.24 15.37
N ILE A 40 17.49 13.95 14.40
CA ILE A 40 17.22 15.38 14.47
C ILE A 40 15.73 15.59 14.80
N ASP A 41 15.44 16.03 16.00
CA ASP A 41 14.11 16.50 16.38
C ASP A 41 13.88 17.89 15.79
N MET A 42 12.91 17.98 14.89
CA MET A 42 12.61 19.18 14.11
C MET A 42 11.67 20.15 14.85
N ALA A 43 11.39 19.92 16.12
CA ALA A 43 10.59 20.84 16.94
C ALA A 43 11.18 22.25 16.90
N GLY A 44 10.40 23.24 16.43
CA GLY A 44 10.86 24.60 16.30
C GLY A 44 10.02 25.50 15.38
N ILE A 45 10.62 26.60 14.99
CA ILE A 45 9.97 27.66 14.19
C ILE A 45 10.19 27.54 12.67
N CYS A 46 11.01 26.56 12.25
CA CYS A 46 11.35 26.41 10.83
C CYS A 46 10.13 25.92 10.02
N GLY A 47 9.75 26.71 9.03
CA GLY A 47 8.64 26.39 8.11
C GLY A 47 9.11 26.00 6.71
N LYS A 48 10.39 26.18 6.39
CA LYS A 48 10.93 25.82 5.08
C LYS A 48 12.38 25.39 5.14
N ILE A 49 12.67 24.24 4.55
CA ILE A 49 14.03 23.72 4.37
C ILE A 49 14.22 23.41 2.89
N THR A 50 15.22 24.04 2.29
CA THR A 50 15.66 23.76 0.92
C THR A 50 17.12 23.31 0.94
N ALA A 51 17.59 22.76 -0.16
CA ALA A 51 18.97 22.32 -0.29
C ALA A 51 19.52 22.60 -1.69
N ASP A 52 20.81 22.86 -1.77
CA ASP A 52 21.54 22.87 -3.04
C ASP A 52 21.44 21.50 -3.74
N VAL A 53 21.54 21.51 -5.05
CA VAL A 53 21.51 20.27 -5.87
C VAL A 53 22.66 19.32 -5.51
N GLU A 54 23.78 19.88 -5.03
CA GLU A 54 24.96 19.13 -4.59
C GLU A 54 24.99 18.84 -3.06
N ALA A 55 23.93 19.20 -2.34
CA ALA A 55 23.79 18.87 -0.93
C ALA A 55 23.35 17.40 -0.80
N ILE A 56 24.15 16.60 -0.09
CA ILE A 56 23.88 15.19 0.16
C ILE A 56 23.66 14.98 1.65
N ILE A 57 22.44 14.60 2.02
CA ILE A 57 22.12 14.16 3.37
C ILE A 57 22.46 12.67 3.44
N ARG A 58 23.35 12.28 4.34
CA ARG A 58 23.82 10.91 4.50
C ARG A 58 23.54 10.40 5.92
N LEU A 59 22.81 9.29 6.00
CA LEU A 59 22.62 8.53 7.22
C LEU A 59 23.61 7.35 7.21
N PRO A 60 24.66 7.38 8.04
CA PRO A 60 25.68 6.33 8.04
C PRO A 60 25.15 5.02 8.61
N GLN A 61 25.90 3.94 8.39
CA GLN A 61 25.51 2.56 8.70
C GLN A 61 25.11 2.34 10.17
N ASN A 62 25.71 3.04 11.09
CA ASN A 62 25.49 2.92 12.53
C ASN A 62 24.41 3.87 13.09
N THR A 63 23.71 4.60 12.24
CA THR A 63 22.54 5.39 12.65
C THR A 63 21.45 4.45 13.15
N LYS A 64 21.10 4.59 14.44
CA LYS A 64 20.20 3.66 15.16
C LYS A 64 18.77 4.19 15.31
N ARG A 65 18.48 5.38 14.77
CA ARG A 65 17.21 6.06 14.90
C ARG A 65 16.82 6.67 13.57
N GLU A 66 15.63 7.22 13.54
CA GLU A 66 15.14 8.02 12.41
C GLU A 66 16.09 9.20 12.16
N GLY A 67 16.25 9.61 10.91
CA GLY A 67 17.07 10.76 10.56
C GLY A 67 16.41 12.07 11.01
N PHE A 68 15.29 12.43 10.41
CA PHE A 68 14.51 13.64 10.73
C PHE A 68 13.20 13.25 11.40
N LEU A 69 13.04 13.63 12.66
CA LEU A 69 11.82 13.46 13.42
C LEU A 69 11.00 14.76 13.33
N LEU A 70 9.95 14.72 12.53
CA LEU A 70 9.06 15.85 12.23
C LEU A 70 7.87 15.81 13.19
N ARG A 71 7.97 16.58 14.28
CA ARG A 71 6.94 16.70 15.30
C ARG A 71 7.01 18.05 16.00
N ASN A 72 5.94 18.46 16.68
CA ASN A 72 5.88 19.69 17.46
C ASN A 72 6.32 20.93 16.67
N LEU A 73 5.97 20.96 15.39
CA LEU A 73 6.25 22.09 14.51
C LEU A 73 5.28 23.22 14.83
N SER A 74 5.78 24.42 15.03
CA SER A 74 4.95 25.60 15.35
C SER A 74 4.17 26.13 14.14
N LYS A 75 4.52 25.70 12.93
CA LYS A 75 3.89 26.09 11.67
C LYS A 75 4.04 25.00 10.61
N PRO A 76 3.30 25.07 9.47
CA PRO A 76 3.49 24.16 8.35
C PRO A 76 4.95 24.10 7.90
N LEU A 77 5.42 22.89 7.57
CA LEU A 77 6.79 22.65 7.10
C LEU A 77 6.81 22.23 5.65
N VAL A 78 7.64 22.87 4.83
CA VAL A 78 8.03 22.39 3.51
C VAL A 78 9.50 21.98 3.55
N PHE A 79 9.78 20.69 3.31
CA PHE A 79 11.12 20.14 3.27
C PHE A 79 11.46 19.66 1.85
N GLU A 80 12.44 20.29 1.23
CA GLU A 80 12.93 20.04 -0.12
C GLU A 80 14.40 19.58 -0.12
N PRO A 81 14.71 18.40 0.44
CA PRO A 81 16.05 17.82 0.31
C PRO A 81 16.28 17.42 -1.14
N LYS A 82 17.52 17.52 -1.63
CA LYS A 82 17.83 17.08 -3.00
C LYS A 82 18.24 15.63 -3.05
N LYS A 83 19.21 15.24 -2.23
CA LYS A 83 19.69 13.87 -2.19
C LYS A 83 19.80 13.37 -0.76
N VAL A 84 19.21 12.19 -0.52
CA VAL A 84 19.24 11.51 0.77
C VAL A 84 19.74 10.08 0.56
N VAL A 85 20.81 9.71 1.22
CA VAL A 85 21.40 8.39 1.14
C VAL A 85 21.36 7.74 2.52
N SER A 86 20.66 6.63 2.64
CA SER A 86 20.65 5.83 3.85
C SER A 86 21.59 4.64 3.67
N GLU A 87 22.57 4.50 4.55
CA GLU A 87 23.47 3.35 4.59
C GLU A 87 23.15 2.44 5.79
N THR A 88 22.05 2.70 6.49
CA THR A 88 21.69 1.94 7.68
C THR A 88 21.37 0.49 7.33
N THR A 89 21.86 -0.43 8.15
CA THR A 89 21.59 -1.87 8.05
C THR A 89 20.72 -2.35 9.20
N PHE A 90 20.15 -1.43 9.95
CA PHE A 90 19.35 -1.74 11.14
C PHE A 90 18.00 -2.33 10.73
N LYS A 91 17.62 -3.45 11.30
CA LYS A 91 16.28 -4.02 11.14
C LYS A 91 15.32 -3.31 12.08
N GLY A 92 14.24 -2.75 11.53
CA GLY A 92 13.24 -2.04 12.33
C GLY A 92 12.42 -1.05 11.51
N GLN A 93 11.81 -0.09 12.19
CA GLN A 93 10.92 0.89 11.56
C GLN A 93 11.59 2.24 11.31
N GLU A 94 12.87 2.22 11.07
CA GLU A 94 13.66 3.42 10.86
C GLU A 94 13.36 4.04 9.50
N ALA A 95 13.34 5.35 9.48
CA ALA A 95 13.11 6.14 8.28
C ALA A 95 14.01 7.37 8.25
N PRO A 96 14.59 7.75 7.10
CA PRO A 96 15.17 9.07 6.93
C PRO A 96 14.23 10.20 7.35
N PHE A 97 12.93 10.08 7.04
CA PHE A 97 11.91 11.05 7.43
C PHE A 97 10.78 10.36 8.22
N TYR A 98 10.63 10.78 9.46
CA TYR A 98 9.60 10.27 10.35
C TYR A 98 8.69 11.39 10.84
N ILE A 99 7.48 11.43 10.31
CA ILE A 99 6.43 12.38 10.67
C ILE A 99 5.55 11.72 11.73
N ILE A 100 5.48 12.30 12.92
CA ILE A 100 4.68 11.72 14.01
C ILE A 100 3.80 12.78 14.67
N ASN A 101 2.50 12.52 14.74
CA ASN A 101 1.50 13.40 15.35
C ASN A 101 1.59 14.84 14.82
N GLN A 102 1.89 14.98 13.52
CA GLN A 102 2.14 16.29 12.92
C GLN A 102 1.44 16.40 11.56
N GLY A 103 0.61 17.41 11.41
CA GLY A 103 -0.02 17.77 10.15
C GLY A 103 0.70 18.89 9.39
N ASN A 104 0.21 19.17 8.18
CA ASN A 104 0.71 20.24 7.32
C ASN A 104 2.21 20.14 7.03
N VAL A 105 2.69 18.94 6.76
CA VAL A 105 4.08 18.66 6.38
C VAL A 105 4.13 18.31 4.90
N THR A 106 5.03 18.94 4.18
CA THR A 106 5.33 18.64 2.77
C THR A 106 6.77 18.18 2.63
N ILE A 107 7.00 16.98 2.11
CA ILE A 107 8.30 16.49 1.64
C ILE A 107 8.22 16.41 0.12
N ARG A 108 9.10 17.12 -0.60
CA ARG A 108 9.07 17.10 -2.05
C ARG A 108 10.44 17.23 -2.71
N GLY A 109 10.55 16.67 -3.91
CA GLY A 109 11.74 16.79 -4.76
C GLY A 109 12.97 16.06 -4.21
N ALA A 110 12.78 15.06 -3.33
CA ALA A 110 13.84 14.26 -2.73
C ALA A 110 14.23 13.09 -3.63
N ASP A 111 15.52 12.85 -3.84
CA ASP A 111 16.08 11.59 -4.34
C ASP A 111 16.58 10.79 -3.13
N ILE A 112 15.81 9.77 -2.71
CA ILE A 112 16.07 8.96 -1.52
C ILE A 112 16.52 7.57 -1.96
N SER A 113 17.69 7.14 -1.50
CA SER A 113 18.27 5.86 -1.89
C SER A 113 18.91 5.13 -0.71
N GLY A 114 19.20 3.83 -0.93
CA GLY A 114 19.91 2.99 0.04
C GLY A 114 19.04 2.43 1.16
N ILE A 115 17.72 2.49 1.05
CA ILE A 115 16.80 1.95 2.06
C ILE A 115 16.87 0.42 2.05
N GLN A 116 17.51 -0.16 3.05
CA GLN A 116 17.69 -1.62 3.19
C GLN A 116 16.61 -2.26 4.05
N TYR A 117 16.11 -1.56 5.07
CA TYR A 117 15.07 -1.98 6.01
C TYR A 117 14.17 -0.81 6.37
N GLY A 118 13.00 -1.09 6.95
CA GLY A 118 12.09 -0.07 7.42
C GLY A 118 11.46 0.76 6.29
N HIS A 119 11.49 2.07 6.42
CA HIS A 119 10.78 2.98 5.51
C HIS A 119 11.69 4.09 5.00
N ALA A 120 11.43 4.62 3.79
CA ALA A 120 12.06 5.87 3.37
C ALA A 120 11.36 7.09 3.98
N ILE A 121 10.03 7.09 3.97
CA ILE A 121 9.20 8.11 4.62
C ILE A 121 8.14 7.39 5.45
N SER A 122 8.06 7.69 6.73
CA SER A 122 7.06 7.15 7.65
C SER A 122 6.20 8.26 8.22
N VAL A 123 4.88 8.10 8.14
CA VAL A 123 3.89 9.01 8.73
C VAL A 123 3.07 8.22 9.73
N ARG A 124 3.03 8.65 10.99
CA ARG A 124 2.35 7.92 12.05
C ARG A 124 1.61 8.83 13.02
N ASN A 125 0.54 8.29 13.59
CA ASN A 125 -0.08 8.81 14.80
C ASN A 125 0.22 7.90 15.99
N THR A 126 0.33 8.48 17.16
CA THR A 126 0.25 7.78 18.44
C THR A 126 -1.11 8.00 19.07
N LYS A 127 -1.47 7.18 20.06
CA LYS A 127 -2.79 7.25 20.72
C LYS A 127 -3.05 8.62 21.33
N ASP A 128 -2.05 9.19 21.98
CA ASP A 128 -2.15 10.41 22.78
C ASP A 128 -1.67 11.68 22.06
N GLY A 129 -1.14 11.57 20.83
CA GLY A 129 -0.66 12.71 20.03
C GLY A 129 -1.75 13.37 19.22
N ASP A 130 -1.42 14.46 18.53
CA ASP A 130 -2.30 15.11 17.56
C ASP A 130 -2.49 14.27 16.31
N GLU A 131 -3.58 14.49 15.59
CA GLU A 131 -3.85 13.79 14.33
C GLU A 131 -3.01 14.38 13.19
N CYS A 132 -2.30 13.51 12.47
CA CYS A 132 -1.65 13.92 11.22
C CYS A 132 -2.72 14.20 10.14
N LYS A 133 -2.74 15.42 9.63
CA LYS A 133 -3.62 15.83 8.52
C LYS A 133 -2.81 16.56 7.45
N PHE A 134 -3.23 16.39 6.18
CA PHE A 134 -2.65 17.14 5.06
C PHE A 134 -1.12 16.99 4.94
N VAL A 135 -0.63 15.75 5.09
CA VAL A 135 0.76 15.42 4.80
C VAL A 135 0.90 15.23 3.29
N THR A 136 1.85 15.95 2.67
CA THR A 136 2.11 15.85 1.23
C THR A 136 3.49 15.25 0.97
N ILE A 137 3.54 14.21 0.13
CA ILE A 137 4.77 13.58 -0.36
C ILE A 137 4.72 13.64 -1.89
N ALA A 138 5.57 14.47 -2.50
CA ALA A 138 5.45 14.78 -3.90
C ALA A 138 6.78 14.89 -4.65
N ASN A 139 6.78 14.47 -5.92
CA ASN A 139 7.94 14.62 -6.82
C ASN A 139 9.22 13.99 -6.25
N CYS A 140 9.10 12.94 -5.45
CA CYS A 140 10.24 12.23 -4.88
C CYS A 140 10.62 11.05 -5.77
N LYS A 141 11.92 10.78 -5.86
CA LYS A 141 12.45 9.54 -6.38
C LYS A 141 12.92 8.70 -5.19
N ILE A 142 12.36 7.50 -5.05
CA ILE A 142 12.64 6.64 -3.90
C ILE A 142 13.10 5.27 -4.39
N GLN A 143 14.28 4.86 -3.93
CA GLN A 143 14.82 3.53 -4.19
C GLN A 143 14.98 2.77 -2.88
N ALA A 144 14.20 1.69 -2.74
CA ALA A 144 14.23 0.79 -1.62
C ALA A 144 14.64 -0.62 -2.05
N ARG A 145 15.10 -1.44 -1.11
CA ARG A 145 15.44 -2.83 -1.39
C ARG A 145 14.17 -3.63 -1.69
N GLN A 146 14.12 -4.25 -2.85
CA GLN A 146 13.11 -5.26 -3.15
C GLN A 146 13.36 -6.51 -2.30
N VAL A 147 12.32 -7.07 -1.73
CA VAL A 147 12.38 -8.29 -0.92
C VAL A 147 11.33 -9.29 -1.38
N ASP A 148 11.55 -10.57 -1.06
CA ASP A 148 10.59 -11.63 -1.35
C ASP A 148 9.29 -11.43 -0.55
N GLU A 149 8.17 -11.96 -1.03
CA GLU A 149 6.88 -11.89 -0.35
C GLU A 149 6.89 -12.63 1.00
N ARG A 150 7.74 -13.62 1.15
CA ARG A 150 7.84 -14.50 2.32
C ARG A 150 8.79 -14.02 3.41
N VAL A 151 9.40 -12.85 3.25
CA VAL A 151 10.32 -12.32 4.26
C VAL A 151 9.58 -11.97 5.56
N ASN A 152 10.29 -12.03 6.67
CA ASN A 152 9.79 -11.61 7.97
C ASN A 152 9.41 -10.13 7.97
N ALA A 153 8.48 -9.76 8.84
CA ALA A 153 7.97 -8.39 8.89
C ALA A 153 9.04 -7.33 9.20
N ASP A 154 10.03 -7.68 10.02
CA ASP A 154 11.16 -6.83 10.37
C ASP A 154 12.21 -6.67 9.24
N GLU A 155 12.11 -7.49 8.21
CA GLU A 155 12.97 -7.42 7.02
C GLU A 155 12.30 -6.70 5.84
N ARG A 156 11.03 -6.34 5.98
CA ARG A 156 10.29 -5.62 4.94
C ARG A 156 10.78 -4.19 4.82
N THR A 157 10.78 -3.70 3.60
CA THR A 157 11.05 -2.31 3.28
C THR A 157 9.79 -1.69 2.68
N THR A 158 9.46 -0.48 3.08
CA THR A 158 8.34 0.27 2.49
C THR A 158 8.84 1.65 2.09
N ALA A 159 8.61 2.05 0.85
CA ALA A 159 9.09 3.35 0.43
C ALA A 159 8.31 4.47 1.17
N ILE A 160 6.99 4.43 1.15
CA ILE A 160 6.14 5.40 1.87
C ILE A 160 5.14 4.64 2.72
N ALA A 161 5.24 4.78 4.05
CA ALA A 161 4.32 4.17 5.01
C ALA A 161 3.50 5.26 5.72
N VAL A 162 2.17 5.12 5.68
CA VAL A 162 1.22 6.04 6.30
C VAL A 162 0.31 5.24 7.21
N ASN A 163 0.53 5.35 8.52
CA ASN A 163 -0.08 4.47 9.51
C ASN A 163 -0.79 5.26 10.62
N GLY A 164 -2.12 5.21 10.61
CA GLY A 164 -2.96 5.67 11.72
C GLY A 164 -2.78 4.80 12.96
N THR A 165 -3.30 5.27 14.09
CA THR A 165 -3.35 4.47 15.30
C THR A 165 -4.52 3.51 15.26
N LEU A 166 -4.23 2.23 15.44
CA LEU A 166 -5.19 1.15 15.40
C LEU A 166 -5.34 0.52 16.79
N GLU A 167 -6.56 0.20 17.14
CA GLU A 167 -6.90 -0.63 18.30
C GLU A 167 -7.42 -1.97 17.81
N PHE A 168 -6.72 -3.03 18.18
CA PHE A 168 -7.16 -4.40 17.95
C PHE A 168 -7.92 -4.88 19.19
N GLU A 169 -8.94 -5.71 19.01
CA GLU A 169 -9.64 -6.30 20.16
C GLU A 169 -8.65 -7.00 21.12
N THR A 170 -8.85 -6.82 22.41
CA THR A 170 -7.98 -7.41 23.44
C THR A 170 -8.04 -8.94 23.39
N GLY A 171 -6.90 -9.60 23.47
CA GLY A 171 -6.78 -11.06 23.48
C GLY A 171 -6.01 -11.63 22.28
N TYR A 172 -5.67 -10.80 21.30
CA TYR A 172 -4.94 -11.25 20.12
C TYR A 172 -3.48 -10.78 20.16
N SER A 173 -2.57 -11.72 20.20
CA SER A 173 -1.13 -11.46 20.18
C SER A 173 -0.64 -11.11 18.77
N SER A 174 0.50 -10.45 18.67
CA SER A 174 1.12 -9.91 17.47
C SER A 174 1.18 -10.85 16.23
N PRO A 175 1.43 -12.17 16.33
CA PRO A 175 1.45 -13.04 15.15
C PRO A 175 0.10 -13.17 14.45
N ASN A 176 -1.00 -12.91 15.16
CA ASN A 176 -2.35 -13.18 14.69
C ASN A 176 -3.10 -11.92 14.21
N ARG A 177 -2.43 -10.77 14.09
CA ARG A 177 -3.05 -9.50 13.68
C ARG A 177 -3.83 -9.57 12.37
N GLN A 178 -3.38 -10.38 11.42
CA GLN A 178 -4.07 -10.55 10.14
C GLN A 178 -5.45 -11.22 10.29
N TYR A 179 -5.61 -12.07 11.28
CA TYR A 179 -6.86 -12.85 11.48
C TYR A 179 -7.90 -12.11 12.31
N VAL A 180 -7.44 -11.28 13.20
CA VAL A 180 -8.33 -10.37 13.93
C VAL A 180 -9.04 -9.45 12.95
N ALA A 181 -8.32 -8.98 11.93
CA ALA A 181 -8.89 -8.13 10.89
C ALA A 181 -9.95 -8.82 10.02
N LEU A 182 -9.96 -10.17 9.96
CA LEU A 182 -10.99 -10.92 9.23
C LEU A 182 -12.37 -10.84 9.90
N HIS A 183 -12.41 -10.87 11.24
CA HIS A 183 -13.66 -10.87 11.99
C HIS A 183 -14.15 -9.50 12.34
N LYS A 184 -13.20 -8.71 12.83
CA LYS A 184 -13.46 -7.36 13.27
C LYS A 184 -12.28 -6.51 12.80
N PRO A 185 -12.45 -5.78 11.71
CA PRO A 185 -11.42 -4.85 11.27
C PRO A 185 -10.98 -3.99 12.44
N PRO A 186 -9.70 -3.70 12.61
CA PRO A 186 -9.20 -2.92 13.72
C PRO A 186 -9.91 -1.57 13.76
N ARG A 187 -10.27 -1.14 14.95
CA ARG A 187 -10.83 0.20 15.13
C ARG A 187 -9.73 1.23 14.89
N VAL A 188 -9.97 2.16 14.00
CA VAL A 188 -9.10 3.32 13.85
C VAL A 188 -9.37 4.29 14.99
N VAL A 189 -8.43 4.40 15.91
CA VAL A 189 -8.52 5.32 17.05
C VAL A 189 -8.17 6.73 16.62
N LYS A 190 -7.13 6.83 15.76
CA LYS A 190 -6.65 8.10 15.23
C LYS A 190 -6.18 7.90 13.79
N PRO A 191 -6.97 8.31 12.81
CA PRO A 191 -6.60 8.16 11.40
C PRO A 191 -5.48 9.13 11.01
N ILE A 192 -4.77 8.81 9.94
CA ILE A 192 -4.08 9.82 9.16
C ILE A 192 -5.08 10.34 8.13
N SER A 193 -5.36 11.64 8.15
CA SER A 193 -6.41 12.20 7.29
C SER A 193 -5.84 13.03 6.14
N TYR A 194 -6.40 12.79 4.97
CA TYR A 194 -6.13 13.55 3.74
C TYR A 194 -4.66 13.62 3.33
N PRO A 195 -3.88 12.52 3.40
CA PRO A 195 -2.53 12.54 2.86
C PRO A 195 -2.57 12.68 1.33
N ILE A 196 -1.60 13.40 0.77
CA ILE A 196 -1.42 13.56 -0.68
C ILE A 196 -0.08 12.93 -1.05
N ILE A 197 -0.12 11.88 -1.86
CA ILE A 197 1.09 11.19 -2.35
C ILE A 197 1.03 11.24 -3.89
N THR A 198 1.86 12.07 -4.48
CA THR A 198 1.71 12.37 -5.90
C THR A 198 3.03 12.57 -6.65
N ASN A 199 3.04 12.16 -7.91
CA ASN A 199 4.19 12.32 -8.81
C ASN A 199 5.50 11.73 -8.27
N ASN A 200 5.47 10.63 -7.54
CA ASN A 200 6.67 9.98 -7.05
C ASN A 200 7.11 8.85 -8.00
N ASP A 201 8.42 8.68 -8.18
CA ASP A 201 9.04 7.54 -8.86
C ASP A 201 9.61 6.60 -7.79
N ILE A 202 8.94 5.46 -7.56
CA ILE A 202 9.25 4.52 -6.49
C ILE A 202 9.71 3.21 -7.10
N THR A 203 10.91 2.78 -6.74
CA THR A 203 11.49 1.52 -7.22
C THR A 203 11.90 0.64 -6.05
N GLY A 204 11.47 -0.63 -6.07
CA GLY A 204 11.77 -1.59 -5.01
C GLY A 204 10.93 -1.38 -3.76
N GLY A 205 11.23 -2.18 -2.74
CA GLY A 205 10.45 -2.24 -1.49
C GLY A 205 9.47 -3.42 -1.46
N TYR A 206 9.07 -3.79 -0.26
CA TYR A 206 7.96 -4.73 -0.07
C TYR A 206 6.63 -4.06 -0.46
N TYR A 207 6.39 -2.85 0.05
CA TYR A 207 5.38 -1.94 -0.48
C TYR A 207 6.03 -0.70 -1.08
N ALA A 208 5.56 -0.27 -2.24
CA ALA A 208 5.85 1.08 -2.68
C ALA A 208 5.16 2.09 -1.78
N ILE A 209 3.85 1.91 -1.56
CA ILE A 209 3.04 2.77 -0.69
C ILE A 209 2.16 1.87 0.19
N GLU A 210 2.20 2.08 1.49
CA GLU A 210 1.34 1.42 2.47
C GLU A 210 0.47 2.44 3.19
N LEU A 211 -0.85 2.23 3.17
CA LEU A 211 -1.85 3.02 3.87
C LEU A 211 -2.56 2.12 4.88
N SER A 212 -2.46 2.41 6.16
CA SER A 212 -3.09 1.65 7.24
C SER A 212 -3.83 2.60 8.16
N GLY A 213 -5.16 2.47 8.26
CA GLY A 213 -5.99 3.42 9.02
C GLY A 213 -5.95 4.84 8.45
N VAL A 214 -5.96 4.99 7.14
CA VAL A 214 -5.88 6.27 6.42
C VAL A 214 -7.25 6.65 5.88
N HIS A 215 -7.66 7.90 6.06
CA HIS A 215 -8.94 8.43 5.62
C HIS A 215 -8.77 9.54 4.58
N GLY A 216 -9.45 9.42 3.45
CA GLY A 216 -9.56 10.47 2.43
C GLY A 216 -8.25 10.81 1.72
N GLY A 217 -7.30 9.89 1.66
CA GLY A 217 -6.02 10.11 0.98
C GLY A 217 -6.16 10.22 -0.54
N HIS A 218 -5.28 11.01 -1.16
CA HIS A 218 -5.16 11.16 -2.60
C HIS A 218 -3.80 10.64 -3.07
N ILE A 219 -3.81 9.51 -3.78
CA ILE A 219 -2.61 8.82 -4.27
C ILE A 219 -2.65 8.84 -5.80
N THR A 220 -1.91 9.77 -6.41
CA THR A 220 -2.08 10.07 -7.83
C THR A 220 -0.76 10.23 -8.58
N TYR A 221 -0.74 9.81 -9.84
CA TYR A 221 0.39 10.01 -10.75
C TYR A 221 1.73 9.44 -10.26
N ASN A 222 1.70 8.44 -9.37
CA ASN A 222 2.92 7.79 -8.93
C ASN A 222 3.34 6.70 -9.92
N TRP A 223 4.63 6.54 -10.08
CA TRP A 223 5.25 5.45 -10.83
C TRP A 223 5.85 4.46 -9.82
N MET A 224 5.27 3.27 -9.72
CA MET A 224 5.67 2.23 -8.76
C MET A 224 6.14 1.00 -9.53
N LYS A 225 7.42 0.67 -9.45
CA LYS A 225 8.01 -0.43 -10.23
C LYS A 225 8.93 -1.33 -9.43
N LEU A 226 8.96 -2.60 -9.80
CA LEU A 226 9.83 -3.61 -9.20
C LEU A 226 9.68 -3.73 -7.67
N ASN A 227 8.48 -3.51 -7.16
CA ASN A 227 8.16 -3.73 -5.75
C ASN A 227 7.69 -5.17 -5.55
N THR A 228 7.69 -5.66 -4.31
CA THR A 228 6.97 -6.90 -4.03
C THR A 228 5.47 -6.68 -4.19
N ARG A 229 4.94 -5.59 -3.62
CA ARG A 229 3.58 -5.10 -3.83
C ARG A 229 3.60 -3.60 -4.11
N GLY A 230 2.75 -3.12 -4.99
CA GLY A 230 2.67 -1.70 -5.33
C GLY A 230 2.04 -0.89 -4.19
N LEU A 231 0.72 -0.77 -4.17
CA LEU A 231 -0.01 0.01 -3.18
C LEU A 231 -0.91 -0.89 -2.33
N SER A 232 -0.82 -0.72 -1.02
CA SER A 232 -1.68 -1.39 -0.05
C SER A 232 -2.55 -0.40 0.69
N MET A 233 -3.87 -0.61 0.67
CA MET A 233 -4.84 0.03 1.57
C MET A 233 -5.36 -1.03 2.52
N GLN A 234 -5.05 -0.90 3.80
CA GLN A 234 -5.38 -1.94 4.77
C GLN A 234 -5.81 -1.37 6.12
N ASN A 235 -6.27 -2.28 6.99
CA ASN A 235 -6.59 -1.96 8.36
C ASN A 235 -7.55 -0.77 8.48
N SER A 236 -8.76 -0.92 7.94
CA SER A 236 -9.81 0.09 7.99
C SER A 236 -9.42 1.44 7.34
N SER A 237 -8.63 1.39 6.27
CA SER A 237 -8.40 2.56 5.42
C SER A 237 -9.67 2.88 4.62
N VAL A 238 -10.12 4.15 4.67
CA VAL A 238 -11.47 4.54 4.20
C VAL A 238 -11.41 5.69 3.22
N SER A 239 -12.24 5.60 2.16
CA SER A 239 -12.50 6.69 1.20
C SER A 239 -11.26 7.29 0.55
N ASN A 240 -10.21 6.49 0.36
CA ASN A 240 -9.02 6.92 -0.36
C ASN A 240 -9.24 6.87 -1.88
N GLN A 241 -8.60 7.77 -2.60
CA GLN A 241 -8.64 7.87 -4.04
C GLN A 241 -7.28 7.55 -4.65
N VAL A 242 -7.23 6.47 -5.42
CA VAL A 242 -6.00 5.97 -6.07
C VAL A 242 -6.19 6.07 -7.57
N ARG A 243 -5.59 7.09 -8.20
CA ARG A 243 -5.88 7.45 -9.59
C ARG A 243 -4.63 7.73 -10.42
N TYR A 244 -4.66 7.34 -11.68
CA TYR A 244 -3.63 7.70 -12.67
C TYR A 244 -2.22 7.25 -12.28
N ASN A 245 -2.08 6.19 -11.49
CA ASN A 245 -0.79 5.64 -11.15
C ASN A 245 -0.35 4.60 -12.19
N ASN A 246 0.96 4.50 -12.39
CA ASN A 246 1.59 3.43 -13.15
C ASN A 246 2.21 2.43 -12.19
N VAL A 247 1.79 1.17 -12.27
CA VAL A 247 2.25 0.10 -11.37
C VAL A 247 2.78 -1.04 -12.23
N ILE A 248 4.10 -1.22 -12.22
CA ILE A 248 4.80 -2.03 -13.22
C ILE A 248 5.70 -3.07 -12.56
N ASP A 249 5.64 -4.30 -13.06
CA ASP A 249 6.56 -5.40 -12.73
C ASP A 249 6.69 -5.71 -11.23
N ASN A 250 5.60 -5.64 -10.49
CA ASN A 250 5.59 -6.09 -9.11
C ASN A 250 5.54 -7.63 -9.03
N ILE A 251 6.08 -8.19 -7.95
CA ILE A 251 6.11 -9.65 -7.75
C ILE A 251 4.72 -10.20 -7.43
N SER A 252 3.90 -9.44 -6.70
CA SER A 252 2.57 -9.86 -6.25
C SER A 252 1.51 -8.80 -6.61
N ALA A 253 0.64 -8.42 -5.69
CA ALA A 253 -0.42 -7.46 -5.94
C ALA A 253 0.10 -6.08 -6.39
N ALA A 254 -0.51 -5.53 -7.44
CA ALA A 254 -0.23 -4.15 -7.85
C ALA A 254 -0.92 -3.14 -6.92
N ILE A 255 -2.23 -3.29 -6.71
CA ILE A 255 -3.01 -2.47 -5.78
C ILE A 255 -3.98 -3.39 -5.03
N HIS A 256 -4.00 -3.30 -3.71
CA HIS A 256 -4.96 -4.09 -2.95
C HIS A 256 -5.62 -3.33 -1.81
N CYS A 257 -6.88 -3.68 -1.58
CA CYS A 257 -7.68 -3.33 -0.42
C CYS A 257 -7.78 -4.56 0.48
N ALA A 258 -7.35 -4.46 1.74
CA ALA A 258 -7.31 -5.61 2.65
C ALA A 258 -7.69 -5.22 4.09
N TYR A 259 -8.03 -6.22 4.89
CA TYR A 259 -8.22 -6.07 6.33
C TYR A 259 -9.20 -4.94 6.69
N GLY A 260 -10.42 -5.00 6.12
CA GLY A 260 -11.46 -4.04 6.40
C GLY A 260 -11.29 -2.67 5.72
N ALA A 261 -10.58 -2.58 4.62
CA ALA A 261 -10.54 -1.37 3.81
C ALA A 261 -11.90 -1.10 3.17
N VAL A 262 -12.44 0.12 3.30
CA VAL A 262 -13.83 0.42 2.93
C VAL A 262 -13.96 1.64 2.03
N GLY A 263 -14.78 1.53 0.99
CA GLY A 263 -15.20 2.67 0.16
C GLY A 263 -14.07 3.39 -0.57
N ASN A 264 -12.96 2.70 -0.84
CA ASN A 264 -11.84 3.27 -1.60
C ASN A 264 -12.15 3.24 -3.10
N ILE A 265 -11.66 4.23 -3.83
CA ILE A 265 -11.85 4.36 -5.27
C ILE A 265 -10.50 4.20 -5.97
N ILE A 266 -10.37 3.12 -6.75
CA ILE A 266 -9.18 2.75 -7.50
C ILE A 266 -9.51 2.89 -8.98
N GLU A 267 -9.09 3.99 -9.61
CA GLU A 267 -9.54 4.25 -10.98
C GLU A 267 -8.46 4.84 -11.89
N PHE A 268 -8.59 4.50 -13.17
CA PHE A 268 -7.73 5.01 -14.24
C PHE A 268 -6.23 4.74 -14.02
N ASN A 269 -5.88 3.68 -13.28
CA ASN A 269 -4.50 3.26 -13.12
C ASN A 269 -4.07 2.38 -14.29
N ASN A 270 -2.80 2.50 -14.69
CA ASN A 270 -2.16 1.60 -15.64
C ASN A 270 -1.33 0.58 -14.86
N ILE A 271 -1.68 -0.70 -15.01
CA ILE A 271 -1.03 -1.82 -14.34
C ILE A 271 -0.47 -2.74 -15.39
N GLU A 272 0.82 -2.95 -15.36
CA GLU A 272 1.52 -3.84 -16.27
C GLU A 272 2.41 -4.78 -15.47
N SER A 273 2.27 -6.08 -15.69
CA SER A 273 3.08 -7.07 -15.00
C SER A 273 3.64 -8.11 -15.93
N THR A 274 4.94 -8.33 -15.81
CA THR A 274 5.69 -9.40 -16.46
C THR A 274 6.24 -10.40 -15.45
N ARG A 275 6.02 -10.18 -14.16
CA ARG A 275 6.57 -10.96 -13.05
C ARG A 275 5.53 -11.32 -11.98
N ALA A 276 4.25 -11.25 -12.33
CA ALA A 276 3.20 -11.42 -11.34
C ALA A 276 3.15 -12.86 -10.80
N GLU A 277 3.20 -12.96 -9.49
CA GLU A 277 2.85 -14.14 -8.71
C GLU A 277 1.74 -13.76 -7.74
N GLY A 278 1.01 -14.72 -7.22
CA GLY A 278 0.00 -14.48 -6.19
C GLY A 278 -1.45 -14.53 -6.69
N GLU A 279 -2.35 -13.99 -5.89
CA GLU A 279 -3.79 -14.18 -6.10
C GLU A 279 -4.35 -13.28 -7.21
N GLY A 280 -4.01 -12.00 -7.21
CA GLY A 280 -4.49 -11.05 -8.21
C GLY A 280 -3.65 -9.77 -8.29
N LEU A 281 -3.77 -9.04 -9.39
CA LEU A 281 -3.09 -7.76 -9.55
C LEU A 281 -3.86 -6.62 -8.87
N LEU A 282 -5.17 -6.53 -9.08
CA LEU A 282 -6.09 -5.68 -8.32
C LEU A 282 -6.91 -6.56 -7.38
N GLN A 283 -6.87 -6.26 -6.09
CA GLN A 283 -7.49 -7.13 -5.09
C GLN A 283 -8.36 -6.37 -4.10
N ALA A 284 -9.52 -6.97 -3.77
CA ALA A 284 -10.29 -6.68 -2.58
C ALA A 284 -10.45 -7.98 -1.79
N TYR A 285 -9.85 -8.07 -0.61
CA TYR A 285 -9.91 -9.30 0.15
C TYR A 285 -9.87 -9.05 1.66
N VAL A 286 -10.20 -10.06 2.45
CA VAL A 286 -10.18 -10.03 3.92
C VAL A 286 -11.06 -8.91 4.48
N GLY A 287 -12.39 -9.06 4.28
CA GLY A 287 -13.39 -8.14 4.83
C GLY A 287 -13.37 -6.73 4.23
N SER A 288 -12.76 -6.54 3.07
CA SER A 288 -12.72 -5.24 2.40
C SER A 288 -13.97 -5.03 1.57
N THR A 289 -14.75 -3.98 1.86
CA THR A 289 -16.09 -3.81 1.31
C THR A 289 -16.31 -2.44 0.66
N GLY A 290 -17.22 -2.38 -0.32
CA GLY A 290 -17.63 -1.14 -0.95
C GLY A 290 -16.53 -0.43 -1.76
N ASN A 291 -15.43 -1.12 -2.10
CA ASN A 291 -14.38 -0.54 -2.91
C ASN A 291 -14.75 -0.58 -4.40
N ILE A 292 -14.34 0.44 -5.14
CA ILE A 292 -14.63 0.58 -6.56
C ILE A 292 -13.33 0.52 -7.35
N PHE A 293 -13.21 -0.47 -8.22
CA PHE A 293 -12.12 -0.64 -9.19
C PHE A 293 -12.67 -0.30 -10.57
N ARG A 294 -12.38 0.89 -11.06
CA ARG A 294 -13.03 1.42 -12.28
C ARG A 294 -12.04 1.97 -13.29
N GLY A 295 -12.25 1.65 -14.56
CA GLY A 295 -11.51 2.23 -15.67
C GLY A 295 -10.01 1.95 -15.65
N ASN A 296 -9.56 0.93 -14.90
CA ASN A 296 -8.14 0.57 -14.85
C ASN A 296 -7.76 -0.22 -16.10
N ARG A 297 -6.57 0.02 -16.61
CA ARG A 297 -5.94 -0.80 -17.63
C ARG A 297 -5.01 -1.80 -16.94
N VAL A 298 -5.32 -3.08 -17.08
CA VAL A 298 -4.55 -4.16 -16.45
C VAL A 298 -4.02 -5.08 -17.55
N SER A 299 -2.70 -5.16 -17.66
CA SER A 299 -2.01 -6.02 -18.61
C SER A 299 -1.10 -7.00 -17.88
N CYS A 300 -1.15 -8.27 -18.24
CA CYS A 300 -0.29 -9.30 -17.69
C CYS A 300 0.26 -10.18 -18.82
N ASN A 301 1.54 -10.00 -19.12
CA ASN A 301 2.25 -10.76 -20.15
C ASN A 301 3.12 -11.89 -19.56
N THR A 302 2.93 -12.23 -18.29
CA THR A 302 3.66 -13.30 -17.62
C THR A 302 3.20 -14.66 -18.16
N GLU A 303 4.15 -15.55 -18.42
CA GLU A 303 3.90 -16.90 -18.89
C GLU A 303 4.21 -17.96 -17.80
N GLY A 304 3.70 -19.17 -17.99
CA GLY A 304 3.98 -20.30 -17.12
C GLY A 304 3.39 -20.19 -15.72
N ASP A 305 4.08 -20.73 -14.74
CA ASP A 305 3.60 -20.85 -13.35
C ASP A 305 3.73 -19.56 -12.54
N THR A 306 4.38 -18.55 -13.07
CA THR A 306 4.52 -17.23 -12.43
C THR A 306 3.34 -16.29 -12.66
N ARG A 307 2.33 -16.71 -13.44
CA ARG A 307 1.11 -15.95 -13.66
C ARG A 307 0.33 -15.75 -12.36
N PRO A 308 -0.35 -14.59 -12.14
CA PRO A 308 -1.32 -14.45 -11.06
C PRO A 308 -2.50 -15.42 -11.26
N LYS A 309 -3.20 -15.76 -10.22
CA LYS A 309 -4.44 -16.53 -10.35
C LYS A 309 -5.51 -15.75 -11.11
N TYR A 310 -5.60 -14.45 -10.82
CA TYR A 310 -6.56 -13.52 -11.41
C TYR A 310 -5.90 -12.18 -11.74
N MET A 311 -6.43 -11.42 -12.67
CA MET A 311 -6.08 -10.00 -12.82
C MET A 311 -6.81 -9.16 -11.80
N LEU A 312 -8.13 -9.35 -11.66
CA LEU A 312 -8.95 -8.75 -10.61
C LEU A 312 -9.43 -9.86 -9.68
N TYR A 313 -9.34 -9.63 -8.39
CA TYR A 313 -9.67 -10.63 -7.38
C TYR A 313 -10.49 -10.05 -6.23
N CYS A 314 -11.56 -10.74 -5.88
CA CYS A 314 -12.40 -10.43 -4.74
C CYS A 314 -12.63 -11.68 -3.92
N ALA A 315 -12.25 -11.68 -2.64
CA ALA A 315 -12.40 -12.87 -1.83
C ALA A 315 -12.48 -12.59 -0.33
N VAL A 316 -12.81 -13.64 0.41
CA VAL A 316 -12.76 -13.70 1.88
C VAL A 316 -13.56 -12.58 2.52
N ASP A 317 -14.89 -12.73 2.51
CA ASP A 317 -15.85 -11.79 3.11
C ASP A 317 -15.77 -10.35 2.57
N SER A 318 -15.31 -10.19 1.34
CA SER A 318 -15.13 -8.89 0.69
C SER A 318 -16.31 -8.58 -0.25
N GLY A 319 -17.48 -8.45 0.31
CA GLY A 319 -18.70 -8.11 -0.45
C GLY A 319 -18.79 -6.64 -0.86
N SER A 320 -19.84 -6.32 -1.60
CA SER A 320 -20.19 -4.96 -2.05
C SER A 320 -19.10 -4.24 -2.85
N ASN A 321 -18.12 -4.96 -3.41
CA ASN A 321 -17.09 -4.38 -4.26
C ASN A 321 -17.56 -4.30 -5.72
N VAL A 322 -17.07 -3.31 -6.45
CA VAL A 322 -17.42 -3.04 -7.84
C VAL A 322 -16.19 -3.11 -8.74
N PHE A 323 -16.23 -3.95 -9.76
CA PHE A 323 -15.28 -4.01 -10.86
C PHE A 323 -15.96 -3.49 -12.13
N GLU A 324 -15.72 -2.22 -12.47
CA GLU A 324 -16.44 -1.54 -13.53
C GLU A 324 -15.52 -0.97 -14.60
N ALA A 325 -15.86 -1.20 -15.86
CA ALA A 325 -15.22 -0.57 -17.02
C ALA A 325 -13.69 -0.74 -17.07
N ASN A 326 -13.15 -1.82 -16.48
CA ASN A 326 -11.74 -2.11 -16.57
C ASN A 326 -11.40 -2.77 -17.91
N TYR A 327 -10.20 -2.50 -18.40
CA TYR A 327 -9.64 -3.11 -19.59
C TYR A 327 -8.59 -4.16 -19.17
N LEU A 328 -8.88 -5.42 -19.46
CA LEU A 328 -8.06 -6.56 -19.06
C LEU A 328 -7.42 -7.22 -20.29
N ASN A 329 -6.10 -7.28 -20.33
CA ASN A 329 -5.35 -7.85 -21.43
C ASN A 329 -4.23 -8.77 -20.93
N GLY A 330 -4.15 -9.99 -21.43
CA GLY A 330 -3.08 -10.93 -21.12
C GLY A 330 -3.57 -12.18 -20.38
N SER A 331 -2.75 -12.76 -19.50
CA SER A 331 -2.97 -14.09 -18.94
C SER A 331 -3.06 -14.14 -17.42
N ALA A 332 -3.88 -15.05 -16.93
CA ALA A 332 -3.98 -15.43 -15.52
C ALA A 332 -4.16 -16.97 -15.43
N LYS A 333 -3.92 -17.59 -14.27
CA LYS A 333 -4.01 -19.06 -14.13
C LYS A 333 -5.45 -19.57 -14.18
N ASN A 334 -6.37 -18.89 -13.50
CA ASN A 334 -7.73 -19.36 -13.30
C ASN A 334 -8.75 -18.61 -14.16
N ALA A 335 -8.77 -17.29 -14.05
CA ALA A 335 -9.65 -16.41 -14.81
C ALA A 335 -9.13 -14.97 -14.80
N LEU A 336 -9.64 -14.12 -15.68
CA LEU A 336 -9.27 -12.70 -15.66
C LEU A 336 -9.89 -11.98 -14.47
N ILE A 337 -11.13 -12.32 -14.10
CA ILE A 337 -11.75 -11.86 -12.83
C ILE A 337 -12.14 -13.08 -11.99
N GLY A 338 -11.73 -13.10 -10.73
CA GLY A 338 -12.10 -14.13 -9.77
C GLY A 338 -12.88 -13.55 -8.58
N VAL A 339 -13.98 -14.21 -8.23
CA VAL A 339 -14.73 -13.96 -7.00
C VAL A 339 -14.83 -15.26 -6.22
N GLU A 340 -14.17 -15.32 -5.08
CA GLU A 340 -14.12 -16.51 -4.24
C GLU A 340 -14.72 -16.22 -2.86
N SER A 341 -15.61 -17.10 -2.39
CA SER A 341 -16.23 -16.93 -1.07
C SER A 341 -15.26 -17.08 0.10
N ASP A 342 -14.13 -17.75 -0.12
CA ASP A 342 -13.03 -17.94 0.86
C ASP A 342 -11.71 -18.09 0.10
N TRP A 343 -10.59 -18.24 0.79
CA TRP A 343 -9.31 -18.55 0.15
C TRP A 343 -9.24 -19.98 -0.39
N SER A 344 -8.92 -20.10 -1.67
CA SER A 344 -8.64 -21.38 -2.31
C SER A 344 -7.18 -21.84 -2.15
N ASN A 345 -6.30 -20.97 -1.63
CA ASN A 345 -4.89 -21.28 -1.42
C ASN A 345 -4.70 -22.23 -0.24
N THR A 346 -4.13 -23.43 -0.49
CA THR A 346 -3.91 -24.46 0.53
C THR A 346 -3.01 -24.01 1.69
N ILE A 347 -2.05 -23.12 1.45
CA ILE A 347 -1.17 -22.59 2.50
C ILE A 347 -1.98 -21.67 3.42
N ASN A 348 -2.76 -20.76 2.86
CA ASN A 348 -3.62 -19.87 3.61
C ASN A 348 -4.74 -20.64 4.31
N LEU A 349 -5.30 -21.66 3.67
CA LEU A 349 -6.28 -22.55 4.29
C LEU A 349 -5.72 -23.33 5.49
N ALA A 350 -4.51 -23.88 5.39
CA ALA A 350 -3.88 -24.59 6.50
C ALA A 350 -3.63 -23.65 7.69
N TYR A 351 -3.19 -22.44 7.42
CA TYR A 351 -2.98 -21.42 8.44
C TYR A 351 -4.32 -20.97 9.06
N HIS A 352 -5.36 -20.73 8.27
CA HIS A 352 -6.71 -20.44 8.73
C HIS A 352 -7.31 -21.57 9.58
N ARG A 353 -7.13 -22.82 9.15
CA ARG A 353 -7.63 -23.98 9.91
C ARG A 353 -6.93 -24.14 11.25
N SER A 354 -5.62 -23.95 11.32
CA SER A 354 -4.88 -24.04 12.58
C SER A 354 -5.31 -22.95 13.56
N TYR A 355 -5.60 -21.76 13.07
CA TYR A 355 -6.10 -20.65 13.86
C TYR A 355 -7.54 -20.89 14.36
N ARG A 356 -8.44 -21.35 13.47
CA ARG A 356 -9.82 -21.76 13.85
C ARG A 356 -9.82 -22.83 14.94
N ALA A 357 -8.96 -23.82 14.82
CA ALA A 357 -8.86 -24.90 15.80
C ALA A 357 -8.40 -24.44 17.18
N SER A 358 -7.60 -23.37 17.26
CA SER A 358 -7.07 -22.84 18.52
C SER A 358 -8.02 -21.90 19.27
N ASN A 359 -9.03 -21.32 18.62
CA ASN A 359 -9.83 -20.23 19.17
C ASN A 359 -11.35 -20.50 19.21
N ASP A 360 -11.81 -21.69 18.91
CA ASP A 360 -13.24 -22.09 18.95
C ASP A 360 -14.20 -21.21 18.11
N ASP A 361 -13.66 -20.27 17.35
CA ASP A 361 -14.43 -19.31 16.56
C ASP A 361 -14.59 -19.86 15.13
N ASN A 362 -15.65 -20.65 14.94
CA ASN A 362 -15.97 -21.29 13.65
C ASN A 362 -16.37 -20.30 12.54
N ASN A 363 -16.32 -19.00 12.80
CA ASN A 363 -16.82 -17.93 11.92
C ASN A 363 -15.76 -16.92 11.53
N MET A 364 -14.63 -17.34 10.97
CA MET A 364 -13.58 -16.40 10.59
C MET A 364 -13.85 -15.58 9.34
N ALA A 365 -14.54 -16.07 8.38
CA ALA A 365 -15.15 -15.28 7.32
C ALA A 365 -16.64 -15.54 7.42
N GLY A 366 -17.46 -14.56 7.19
CA GLY A 366 -18.89 -14.75 7.15
C GLY A 366 -19.23 -15.96 6.27
N ASP A 367 -20.27 -16.69 6.60
CA ASP A 367 -20.70 -17.84 5.81
C ASP A 367 -21.15 -17.46 4.40
N HIS A 368 -21.18 -16.16 4.09
CA HIS A 368 -21.82 -15.64 2.91
C HIS A 368 -21.16 -14.33 2.39
N MET A 369 -20.50 -14.42 1.27
CA MET A 369 -20.03 -13.26 0.53
C MET A 369 -21.06 -12.85 -0.53
N ARG A 370 -21.39 -11.54 -0.62
CA ARG A 370 -22.47 -11.05 -1.46
C ARG A 370 -22.24 -9.65 -2.01
N ALA A 371 -23.12 -9.29 -2.97
CA ALA A 371 -23.23 -7.95 -3.56
C ALA A 371 -21.96 -7.50 -4.32
N VAL A 372 -21.31 -8.40 -5.07
CA VAL A 372 -20.21 -8.03 -5.95
C VAL A 372 -20.73 -7.68 -7.33
N SER A 373 -20.29 -6.55 -7.88
CA SER A 373 -20.66 -6.11 -9.22
C SER A 373 -19.48 -6.21 -10.19
N ILE A 374 -19.69 -6.86 -11.33
CA ILE A 374 -18.70 -7.03 -12.41
C ILE A 374 -19.37 -6.51 -13.69
N CYS A 375 -19.09 -5.28 -14.06
CA CYS A 375 -19.88 -4.65 -15.10
C CYS A 375 -19.03 -3.83 -16.09
N ARG A 376 -19.42 -3.86 -17.35
CA ARG A 376 -18.83 -3.06 -18.45
C ARG A 376 -17.32 -3.27 -18.63
N ASN A 377 -16.74 -4.36 -18.13
CA ASN A 377 -15.32 -4.65 -18.33
C ASN A 377 -15.09 -5.13 -19.76
N VAL A 378 -13.94 -4.79 -20.32
CA VAL A 378 -13.51 -5.22 -21.63
C VAL A 378 -12.36 -6.20 -21.46
N PHE A 379 -12.58 -7.43 -21.90
CA PHE A 379 -11.58 -8.49 -21.91
C PHE A 379 -10.94 -8.56 -23.29
N ARG A 380 -9.64 -8.74 -23.34
CA ARG A 380 -8.90 -9.04 -24.57
C ARG A 380 -8.19 -10.38 -24.45
N ASP A 381 -7.64 -10.82 -25.55
CA ASP A 381 -6.99 -12.12 -25.71
C ASP A 381 -6.10 -12.46 -24.53
N GLY A 382 -6.32 -13.61 -23.99
CA GLY A 382 -5.54 -14.14 -22.89
C GLY A 382 -5.83 -15.60 -22.63
N THR A 383 -4.82 -16.34 -22.24
CA THR A 383 -4.98 -17.59 -21.52
C THR A 383 -5.19 -17.26 -20.05
N PRO A 384 -6.18 -17.74 -19.38
CA PRO A 384 -6.95 -18.95 -19.56
C PRO A 384 -8.26 -18.72 -20.36
N TYR A 385 -8.97 -19.79 -20.58
CA TYR A 385 -10.26 -19.81 -21.28
C TYR A 385 -11.41 -19.11 -20.52
N ARG A 386 -11.15 -18.59 -19.30
CA ARG A 386 -12.18 -18.00 -18.45
C ARG A 386 -12.02 -16.49 -18.30
N ALA A 387 -13.10 -15.78 -18.63
CA ALA A 387 -13.21 -14.36 -18.34
C ALA A 387 -13.51 -14.10 -16.86
N ILE A 388 -14.55 -14.75 -16.34
CA ILE A 388 -15.02 -14.61 -14.97
C ILE A 388 -15.15 -16.00 -14.34
N LEU A 389 -14.62 -16.16 -13.12
CA LEU A 389 -14.81 -17.36 -12.31
C LEU A 389 -15.46 -16.97 -10.98
N LEU A 390 -16.63 -17.55 -10.71
CA LEU A 390 -17.30 -17.48 -9.42
C LEU A 390 -17.08 -18.78 -8.68
N SER A 391 -16.48 -18.72 -7.50
CA SER A 391 -16.08 -19.92 -6.76
C SER A 391 -16.60 -19.91 -5.32
N SER A 392 -17.43 -20.89 -5.00
CA SER A 392 -17.75 -21.25 -3.63
C SER A 392 -16.62 -22.13 -3.08
N VAL A 393 -15.94 -21.64 -2.08
CA VAL A 393 -14.81 -22.32 -1.45
C VAL A 393 -15.20 -22.70 -0.02
N ASN A 394 -14.83 -23.91 0.39
CA ASN A 394 -15.13 -24.45 1.74
C ASN A 394 -16.62 -24.48 2.11
N GLY A 395 -17.52 -24.63 1.12
CA GLY A 395 -18.97 -24.65 1.33
C GLY A 395 -19.59 -23.28 1.71
N LYS A 396 -18.80 -22.20 1.66
CA LYS A 396 -19.31 -20.86 1.94
C LYS A 396 -20.12 -20.32 0.78
N LYS A 397 -21.19 -19.62 1.09
CA LYS A 397 -22.14 -19.12 0.09
C LYS A 397 -21.59 -17.90 -0.64
N LEU A 398 -21.98 -17.79 -1.91
CA LEU A 398 -21.74 -16.64 -2.77
C LEU A 398 -23.07 -16.24 -3.41
N SER A 399 -23.53 -15.01 -3.21
CA SER A 399 -24.79 -14.52 -3.80
C SER A 399 -24.81 -13.07 -4.18
N ASP A 400 -25.89 -12.65 -4.82
CA ASP A 400 -26.10 -11.27 -5.23
C ASP A 400 -24.95 -10.76 -6.12
N ILE A 401 -24.51 -11.58 -7.06
CA ILE A 401 -23.46 -11.23 -8.00
C ILE A 401 -24.08 -10.63 -9.26
N TYR A 402 -23.65 -9.42 -9.59
CA TYR A 402 -24.16 -8.68 -10.73
C TYR A 402 -23.12 -8.66 -11.85
N CYS A 403 -23.40 -9.37 -12.95
CA CYS A 403 -22.51 -9.46 -14.11
C CYS A 403 -23.24 -8.93 -15.36
N TYR A 404 -22.95 -7.72 -15.81
CA TYR A 404 -23.65 -7.15 -16.97
C TYR A 404 -22.75 -6.24 -17.83
N GLY A 405 -23.09 -6.21 -19.12
CA GLY A 405 -22.45 -5.30 -20.09
C GLY A 405 -20.96 -5.55 -20.32
N ASN A 406 -20.43 -6.70 -19.89
CA ASN A 406 -19.04 -7.04 -20.13
C ASN A 406 -18.83 -7.46 -21.60
N VAL A 407 -17.74 -7.00 -22.20
CA VAL A 407 -17.34 -7.40 -23.56
C VAL A 407 -16.35 -8.55 -23.45
N ILE A 408 -16.84 -9.76 -23.74
CA ILE A 408 -16.07 -11.01 -23.63
C ILE A 408 -15.81 -11.52 -25.06
N PRO A 409 -14.55 -11.70 -25.48
CA PRO A 409 -14.22 -12.27 -26.77
C PRO A 409 -14.74 -13.70 -26.95
N SER A 410 -14.98 -14.08 -28.20
CA SER A 410 -15.28 -15.49 -28.54
C SER A 410 -14.12 -16.39 -28.10
N GLY A 411 -14.42 -17.42 -27.34
CA GLY A 411 -13.40 -18.35 -26.80
C GLY A 411 -13.09 -18.19 -25.32
N LEU A 412 -13.50 -17.09 -24.68
CA LEU A 412 -13.52 -16.99 -23.23
C LEU A 412 -14.90 -17.36 -22.68
N THR A 413 -14.91 -18.11 -21.59
CA THR A 413 -16.14 -18.52 -20.90
C THR A 413 -16.22 -17.92 -19.50
N ASN A 414 -17.42 -17.86 -18.97
CA ASN A 414 -17.65 -17.65 -17.55
C ASN A 414 -17.92 -19.02 -16.90
N ASP A 415 -17.48 -19.22 -15.66
CA ASP A 415 -17.57 -20.53 -15.04
C ASP A 415 -17.88 -20.45 -13.53
N PHE A 416 -18.34 -21.57 -12.97
CA PHE A 416 -18.69 -21.72 -11.57
C PHE A 416 -17.93 -22.92 -10.96
N ILE A 417 -17.44 -22.74 -9.74
CA ILE A 417 -16.96 -23.84 -8.89
C ILE A 417 -17.82 -23.87 -7.63
N GLY A 418 -18.36 -25.04 -7.24
CA GLY A 418 -19.28 -25.16 -6.12
C GLY A 418 -20.62 -24.46 -6.38
N LYS A 419 -21.18 -24.68 -7.56
CA LYS A 419 -22.39 -24.00 -8.06
C LYS A 419 -23.60 -24.12 -7.12
N GLU A 420 -23.70 -25.22 -6.36
CA GLU A 420 -24.75 -25.48 -5.38
C GLU A 420 -24.81 -24.43 -4.25
N ASN A 421 -23.71 -23.75 -3.99
CA ASN A 421 -23.59 -22.68 -2.99
C ASN A 421 -23.59 -21.27 -3.60
N ILE A 422 -23.79 -21.17 -4.92
CA ILE A 422 -23.82 -19.91 -5.64
C ILE A 422 -25.28 -19.64 -6.05
N SER A 423 -25.81 -18.51 -5.61
CA SER A 423 -27.20 -18.14 -5.89
C SER A 423 -27.31 -16.66 -6.27
N GLN A 424 -28.44 -16.32 -6.89
CA GLN A 424 -28.78 -14.93 -7.24
C GLN A 424 -27.67 -14.23 -8.06
N VAL A 425 -27.32 -14.84 -9.18
CA VAL A 425 -26.42 -14.23 -10.17
C VAL A 425 -27.29 -13.56 -11.23
N PHE A 426 -27.18 -12.23 -11.35
CA PHE A 426 -28.06 -11.43 -12.17
C PHE A 426 -27.41 -10.97 -13.48
N ASN A 427 -28.23 -10.86 -14.56
CA ASN A 427 -27.85 -10.35 -15.87
C ASN A 427 -26.64 -11.03 -16.51
N VAL A 428 -26.73 -12.30 -16.62
CA VAL A 428 -25.61 -13.14 -17.00
C VAL A 428 -25.57 -13.33 -18.51
N GLN A 429 -24.89 -12.44 -19.23
CA GLN A 429 -24.41 -12.77 -20.56
C GLN A 429 -23.30 -13.80 -20.44
N GLY A 430 -23.53 -15.03 -20.93
CA GLY A 430 -22.51 -16.06 -21.06
C GLY A 430 -22.26 -16.96 -19.85
N PHE A 431 -23.17 -17.03 -18.87
CA PHE A 431 -23.18 -18.08 -17.84
C PHE A 431 -24.17 -19.22 -18.16
#